data_7f1a96c0f7d5a65eab0721d95b8555b7
#
_entry.id   7f1a96c0f7d5a65eab0721d95b8555b7
#
_cell.length_a   1.000
_cell.length_b   1.000
_cell.length_c   1.000
_cell.angle_alpha   90.00
_cell.angle_beta   90.00
_cell.angle_gamma   90.00
#
_symmetry.space_group_name_H-M   'P 1'
#
loop_
_entity.id
_entity.type
_entity.pdbx_description
1 polymer ?
#
loop_
_entity_poly.entity_id
_entity_poly.type
_entity_poly.pdbx_seq_one_letter_code
_entity_poly.pdbx_strand_id
1 'polypeptide(L)'
;TGQVAVSDLKCNDNAETGCELFLTKPLGVGLVTTAQKRGIADEADVRQAVEQMTTLNKIGSQLSKLTSVKAMTDVTGFGLLGHLTEMCEGSGMSATINSAKVPRLGRADHYIAQDCAPGGTDRNFDSYGHKVGPLTDAQRALLCDPQTSGGLLVAVAPDGLEEFGEATTDLNLESFGQITEATQPLITVN
;
A
#
# COMPACT_ATOMS: atom_id res chain seq x y z
N THR A 1 -16.09 -3.79 -13.91
CA THR A 1 -15.81 -4.70 -15.05
C THR A 1 -14.97 -3.94 -16.05
N GLY A 2 -13.85 -4.52 -16.49
CA GLY A 2 -12.92 -3.94 -17.46
C GLY A 2 -12.50 -4.97 -18.49
N GLN A 3 -11.75 -4.51 -19.48
CA GLN A 3 -11.14 -5.35 -20.50
C GLN A 3 -9.67 -4.97 -20.65
N VAL A 4 -8.79 -5.97 -20.67
CA VAL A 4 -7.34 -5.81 -20.80
C VAL A 4 -6.82 -6.91 -21.74
N ALA A 5 -5.76 -6.64 -22.51
CA ALA A 5 -5.05 -7.66 -23.25
C ALA A 5 -4.40 -8.65 -22.26
N VAL A 6 -4.38 -9.94 -22.61
CA VAL A 6 -3.78 -10.98 -21.71
C VAL A 6 -2.30 -10.68 -21.43
N SER A 7 -1.58 -10.12 -22.41
CA SER A 7 -0.18 -9.69 -22.26
C SER A 7 0.04 -8.60 -21.20
N ASP A 8 -0.99 -7.78 -20.97
CA ASP A 8 -0.93 -6.61 -20.09
C ASP A 8 -1.62 -6.88 -18.73
N LEU A 9 -2.11 -8.12 -18.55
CA LEU A 9 -2.71 -8.52 -17.27
C LEU A 9 -1.63 -8.61 -16.19
N LYS A 10 -1.79 -7.85 -15.10
CA LYS A 10 -0.97 -7.94 -13.90
C LYS A 10 -1.78 -8.55 -12.77
N CYS A 11 -1.29 -9.68 -12.26
CA CYS A 11 -1.85 -10.33 -11.08
C CYS A 11 -1.11 -9.87 -9.82
N ASN A 12 -1.63 -10.21 -8.65
CA ASN A 12 -0.98 -9.92 -7.38
C ASN A 12 -0.13 -11.08 -6.84
N ASP A 13 0.02 -12.17 -7.61
CA ASP A 13 0.66 -13.43 -7.23
C ASP A 13 1.92 -13.77 -8.05
N ASN A 14 2.49 -12.78 -8.73
CA ASN A 14 3.67 -12.95 -9.59
C ASN A 14 4.87 -12.11 -9.15
N ALA A 15 4.93 -11.70 -7.88
CA ALA A 15 6.08 -10.98 -7.37
C ALA A 15 7.31 -11.91 -7.30
N GLU A 16 8.48 -11.34 -7.62
CA GLU A 16 9.76 -12.06 -7.66
C GLU A 16 10.72 -11.51 -6.60
N THR A 17 11.63 -12.33 -6.09
CA THR A 17 12.70 -11.88 -5.19
C THR A 17 13.48 -10.71 -5.80
N GLY A 18 13.74 -9.69 -5.00
CA GLY A 18 14.44 -8.48 -5.42
C GLY A 18 13.54 -7.39 -5.98
N CYS A 19 12.26 -7.67 -6.27
CA CYS A 19 11.33 -6.59 -6.65
C CYS A 19 11.23 -5.53 -5.56
N GLU A 20 11.31 -4.26 -5.95
CA GLU A 20 11.05 -3.13 -5.07
C GLU A 20 9.57 -2.80 -5.00
N LEU A 21 9.12 -2.33 -3.84
CA LEU A 21 7.72 -2.06 -3.54
C LEU A 21 7.42 -0.57 -3.57
N PHE A 22 6.38 -0.21 -4.32
CA PHE A 22 5.90 1.16 -4.47
C PHE A 22 4.41 1.24 -4.17
N LEU A 23 3.97 2.43 -3.72
CA LEU A 23 2.55 2.72 -3.47
C LEU A 23 2.16 4.03 -4.17
N THR A 24 1.17 3.98 -5.06
CA THR A 24 0.82 5.12 -5.93
C THR A 24 -0.03 6.20 -5.26
N LYS A 25 -0.61 5.94 -4.09
CA LYS A 25 -1.31 6.94 -3.26
C LYS A 25 -0.96 6.75 -1.79
N PRO A 26 -0.92 7.84 -1.00
CA PRO A 26 -0.60 7.77 0.43
C PRO A 26 -1.70 7.05 1.22
N LEU A 27 -1.30 6.39 2.34
CA LEU A 27 -2.20 5.83 3.34
C LEU A 27 -2.76 6.91 4.27
N GLY A 28 -3.82 6.58 5.02
CA GLY A 28 -4.36 7.43 6.08
C GLY A 28 -5.80 7.87 5.85
N VAL A 29 -6.48 7.41 4.80
CA VAL A 29 -7.89 7.76 4.54
C VAL A 29 -8.79 7.31 5.68
N GLY A 30 -8.58 6.11 6.24
CA GLY A 30 -9.34 5.60 7.37
C GLY A 30 -9.12 6.44 8.64
N LEU A 31 -7.87 6.83 8.89
CA LEU A 31 -7.50 7.72 10.01
C LEU A 31 -8.21 9.07 9.92
N VAL A 32 -8.12 9.74 8.75
CA VAL A 32 -8.75 11.05 8.53
C VAL A 32 -10.27 10.97 8.64
N THR A 33 -10.90 9.97 8.03
CA THR A 33 -12.36 9.82 8.09
C THR A 33 -12.85 9.46 9.50
N THR A 34 -12.06 8.76 10.30
CA THR A 34 -12.36 8.51 11.72
C THR A 34 -12.25 9.81 12.54
N ALA A 35 -11.18 10.60 12.32
CA ALA A 35 -11.03 11.91 12.93
C ALA A 35 -12.19 12.84 12.55
N GLN A 36 -12.64 12.82 11.30
CA GLN A 36 -13.81 13.57 10.84
C GLN A 36 -15.09 13.16 11.58
N LYS A 37 -15.35 11.87 11.74
CA LYS A 37 -16.51 11.37 12.51
C LYS A 37 -16.45 11.79 13.98
N ARG A 38 -15.25 11.97 14.54
CA ARG A 38 -15.05 12.46 15.91
C ARG A 38 -15.11 14.01 16.02
N GLY A 39 -15.24 14.71 14.91
CA GLY A 39 -15.30 16.18 14.87
C GLY A 39 -13.97 16.89 15.16
N ILE A 40 -12.83 16.19 14.96
CA ILE A 40 -11.49 16.72 15.26
C ILE A 40 -10.59 16.81 14.02
N ALA A 41 -11.08 16.40 12.84
CA ALA A 41 -10.33 16.54 11.60
C ALA A 41 -10.36 17.98 11.08
N ASP A 42 -9.22 18.47 10.62
CA ASP A 42 -9.17 19.73 9.88
C ASP A 42 -9.81 19.57 8.50
N GLU A 43 -10.51 20.61 8.05
CA GLU A 43 -11.17 20.59 6.75
C GLU A 43 -10.20 20.39 5.58
N ALA A 44 -8.95 20.85 5.70
CA ALA A 44 -7.91 20.64 4.69
C ALA A 44 -7.56 19.17 4.54
N ASP A 45 -7.44 18.44 5.66
CA ASP A 45 -7.13 17.01 5.66
C ASP A 45 -8.29 16.18 5.09
N VAL A 46 -9.53 16.58 5.42
CA VAL A 46 -10.74 15.95 4.86
C VAL A 46 -10.77 16.14 3.34
N ARG A 47 -10.49 17.37 2.85
CA ARG A 47 -10.41 17.63 1.40
C ARG A 47 -9.34 16.77 0.73
N GLN A 48 -8.15 16.67 1.34
CA GLN A 48 -7.06 15.83 0.83
C GLN A 48 -7.47 14.35 0.76
N ALA A 49 -8.11 13.83 1.80
CA ALA A 49 -8.62 12.44 1.80
C ALA A 49 -9.68 12.22 0.70
N VAL A 50 -10.61 13.17 0.51
CA VAL A 50 -11.61 13.11 -0.57
C VAL A 50 -10.95 13.14 -1.95
N GLU A 51 -9.95 14.00 -2.15
CA GLU A 51 -9.18 14.05 -3.39
C GLU A 51 -8.50 12.70 -3.70
N GLN A 52 -7.86 12.08 -2.69
CA GLN A 52 -7.28 10.75 -2.84
C GLN A 52 -8.33 9.69 -3.23
N MET A 53 -9.48 9.68 -2.57
CA MET A 53 -10.56 8.73 -2.85
C MET A 53 -11.16 8.92 -4.26
N THR A 54 -11.22 10.16 -4.77
CA THR A 54 -11.81 10.48 -6.07
C THR A 54 -10.81 10.44 -7.23
N THR A 55 -9.50 10.44 -6.94
CA THR A 55 -8.46 10.26 -7.95
C THR A 55 -8.47 8.82 -8.47
N LEU A 56 -8.60 8.65 -9.78
CA LEU A 56 -8.63 7.33 -10.40
C LEU A 56 -7.21 6.72 -10.49
N ASN A 57 -7.11 5.40 -10.34
CA ASN A 57 -5.88 4.64 -10.54
C ASN A 57 -5.54 4.43 -12.04
N LYS A 58 -5.70 5.46 -12.87
CA LYS A 58 -5.43 5.39 -14.33
C LYS A 58 -4.01 4.98 -14.66
N ILE A 59 -3.06 5.33 -13.78
CA ILE A 59 -1.64 4.96 -13.92
C ILE A 59 -1.46 3.45 -14.07
N GLY A 60 -2.31 2.63 -13.45
CA GLY A 60 -2.28 1.17 -13.59
C GLY A 60 -2.33 0.69 -15.05
N SER A 61 -3.04 1.41 -15.94
CA SER A 61 -3.06 1.08 -17.38
C SER A 61 -1.73 1.35 -18.09
N GLN A 62 -0.89 2.23 -17.58
CA GLN A 62 0.46 2.47 -18.09
C GLN A 62 1.40 1.42 -17.50
N LEU A 63 1.35 1.23 -16.19
CA LEU A 63 2.19 0.28 -15.47
C LEU A 63 1.98 -1.17 -15.91
N SER A 64 0.75 -1.52 -16.33
CA SER A 64 0.45 -2.87 -16.83
C SER A 64 1.25 -3.26 -18.08
N LYS A 65 1.73 -2.28 -18.86
CA LYS A 65 2.52 -2.49 -20.08
C LYS A 65 4.00 -2.72 -19.79
N LEU A 66 4.48 -2.34 -18.61
CA LEU A 66 5.87 -2.53 -18.23
C LEU A 66 6.12 -3.99 -17.84
N THR A 67 7.07 -4.63 -18.51
CA THR A 67 7.43 -6.03 -18.23
C THR A 67 8.11 -6.19 -16.87
N SER A 68 8.71 -5.12 -16.38
CA SER A 68 9.35 -5.03 -15.07
C SER A 68 8.35 -4.95 -13.91
N VAL A 69 7.10 -4.54 -14.14
CA VAL A 69 6.03 -4.65 -13.13
C VAL A 69 5.59 -6.09 -13.05
N LYS A 70 5.97 -6.79 -11.99
CA LYS A 70 5.74 -8.23 -11.80
C LYS A 70 4.40 -8.52 -11.14
N ALA A 71 4.04 -7.76 -10.11
CA ALA A 71 2.76 -7.88 -9.43
C ALA A 71 2.17 -6.50 -9.11
N MET A 72 0.85 -6.42 -9.14
CA MET A 72 0.11 -5.18 -8.85
C MET A 72 -1.27 -5.48 -8.29
N THR A 73 -1.67 -4.74 -7.25
CA THR A 73 -3.02 -4.79 -6.67
C THR A 73 -3.41 -3.41 -6.13
N ASP A 74 -4.69 -3.12 -6.02
CA ASP A 74 -5.17 -1.93 -5.31
C ASP A 74 -5.20 -2.17 -3.80
N VAL A 75 -4.87 -1.15 -3.03
CA VAL A 75 -4.91 -1.18 -1.56
C VAL A 75 -6.27 -0.65 -1.10
N THR A 76 -7.06 -1.51 -0.48
CA THR A 76 -8.43 -1.20 -0.06
C THR A 76 -8.68 -1.55 1.43
N GLY A 77 -9.78 -2.18 1.74
CA GLY A 77 -10.28 -2.39 3.10
C GLY A 77 -9.36 -3.17 4.04
N PHE A 78 -8.47 -4.03 3.52
CA PHE A 78 -7.52 -4.79 4.34
C PHE A 78 -6.25 -4.03 4.70
N GLY A 79 -6.10 -2.78 4.23
CA GLY A 79 -4.89 -1.98 4.44
C GLY A 79 -3.69 -2.49 3.67
N LEU A 80 -2.56 -1.78 3.77
CA LEU A 80 -1.33 -2.14 3.04
C LEU A 80 -0.84 -3.55 3.40
N LEU A 81 -0.77 -3.87 4.70
CA LEU A 81 -0.24 -5.19 5.13
C LEU A 81 -1.12 -6.35 4.68
N GLY A 82 -2.45 -6.18 4.61
CA GLY A 82 -3.34 -7.23 4.12
C GLY A 82 -3.05 -7.56 2.66
N HIS A 83 -3.00 -6.55 1.79
CA HIS A 83 -2.72 -6.74 0.37
C HIS A 83 -1.29 -7.20 0.09
N LEU A 84 -0.30 -6.73 0.88
CA LEU A 84 1.08 -7.23 0.78
C LEU A 84 1.18 -8.69 1.24
N THR A 85 0.41 -9.09 2.26
CA THR A 85 0.32 -10.50 2.69
C THR A 85 -0.23 -11.38 1.57
N GLU A 86 -1.32 -10.95 0.91
CA GLU A 86 -1.88 -11.67 -0.24
C GLU A 86 -0.85 -11.79 -1.39
N MET A 87 -0.15 -10.70 -1.70
CA MET A 87 0.89 -10.70 -2.73
C MET A 87 2.04 -11.66 -2.40
N CYS A 88 2.53 -11.65 -1.17
CA CYS A 88 3.61 -12.54 -0.72
C CYS A 88 3.17 -14.00 -0.74
N GLU A 89 1.99 -14.31 -0.21
CA GLU A 89 1.47 -15.69 -0.18
C GLU A 89 1.23 -16.24 -1.60
N GLY A 90 0.57 -15.44 -2.44
CA GLY A 90 0.31 -15.84 -3.83
C GLY A 90 1.57 -16.08 -4.63
N SER A 91 2.62 -15.30 -4.38
CA SER A 91 3.93 -15.43 -5.05
C SER A 91 4.85 -16.46 -4.41
N GLY A 92 4.54 -16.99 -3.23
CA GLY A 92 5.44 -17.85 -2.45
C GLY A 92 6.68 -17.13 -1.94
N MET A 93 6.59 -15.82 -1.69
CA MET A 93 7.68 -14.93 -1.30
C MET A 93 7.42 -14.30 0.08
N SER A 94 8.37 -13.54 0.57
CA SER A 94 8.28 -12.69 1.75
C SER A 94 8.59 -11.24 1.40
N ALA A 95 8.38 -10.31 2.34
CA ALA A 95 8.72 -8.92 2.12
C ALA A 95 9.38 -8.28 3.36
N THR A 96 10.28 -7.33 3.10
CA THR A 96 10.79 -6.41 4.12
C THR A 96 10.41 -4.99 3.73
N ILE A 97 9.76 -4.25 4.62
CA ILE A 97 9.36 -2.87 4.39
C ILE A 97 9.93 -1.92 5.44
N ASN A 98 10.16 -0.67 5.05
CA ASN A 98 10.51 0.42 5.95
C ASN A 98 9.26 1.30 6.14
N SER A 99 8.66 1.24 7.32
CA SER A 99 7.44 1.97 7.65
C SER A 99 7.59 3.49 7.54
N ALA A 100 8.80 4.03 7.78
CA ALA A 100 9.06 5.46 7.65
C ALA A 100 9.00 5.96 6.20
N LYS A 101 9.24 5.08 5.22
CA LYS A 101 9.18 5.39 3.78
C LYS A 101 7.80 5.16 3.17
N VAL A 102 6.87 4.50 3.87
CA VAL A 102 5.51 4.30 3.36
C VAL A 102 4.81 5.65 3.21
N PRO A 103 4.35 6.01 2.00
CA PRO A 103 3.69 7.30 1.78
C PRO A 103 2.39 7.40 2.58
N ARG A 104 2.19 8.54 3.23
CA ARG A 104 1.04 8.81 4.10
C ARG A 104 0.54 10.22 3.93
N LEU A 105 -0.74 10.44 4.17
CA LEU A 105 -1.33 11.77 4.22
C LEU A 105 -0.63 12.64 5.27
N GLY A 106 -0.43 13.92 4.98
CA GLY A 106 0.48 14.80 5.73
C GLY A 106 0.26 14.85 7.24
N ARG A 107 -0.99 14.62 7.71
CA ARG A 107 -1.31 14.59 9.15
C ARG A 107 -1.72 13.23 9.69
N ALA A 108 -1.43 12.14 8.97
CA ALA A 108 -1.75 10.78 9.43
C ALA A 108 -1.16 10.50 10.83
N ASP A 109 0.12 10.82 11.04
CA ASP A 109 0.79 10.61 12.33
C ASP A 109 0.15 11.40 13.48
N HIS A 110 -0.37 12.61 13.20
CA HIS A 110 -1.12 13.39 14.17
C HIS A 110 -2.43 12.70 14.58
N TYR A 111 -3.16 12.11 13.64
CA TYR A 111 -4.39 11.40 13.95
C TYR A 111 -4.13 10.04 14.62
N ILE A 112 -3.02 9.39 14.31
CA ILE A 112 -2.55 8.20 15.06
C ILE A 112 -2.32 8.57 16.52
N ALA A 113 -1.61 9.68 16.79
CA ALA A 113 -1.35 10.15 18.15
C ALA A 113 -2.62 10.54 18.93
N GLN A 114 -3.74 10.81 18.23
CA GLN A 114 -5.06 11.06 18.82
C GLN A 114 -5.96 9.82 18.83
N ASP A 115 -5.39 8.63 18.62
CA ASP A 115 -6.10 7.36 18.65
C ASP A 115 -7.26 7.29 17.65
N CYS A 116 -7.07 7.87 16.45
CA CYS A 116 -8.08 7.89 15.39
C CYS A 116 -8.05 6.66 14.47
N ALA A 117 -7.43 5.56 14.89
CA ALA A 117 -7.48 4.33 14.12
C ALA A 117 -8.94 3.82 14.05
N PRO A 118 -9.47 3.51 12.85
CA PRO A 118 -10.79 2.93 12.73
C PRO A 118 -10.82 1.51 13.28
N GLY A 119 -11.95 1.03 13.79
CA GLY A 119 -12.10 -0.35 14.28
C GLY A 119 -11.85 -1.43 13.20
N GLY A 120 -11.75 -1.05 11.94
CA GLY A 120 -11.29 -1.90 10.84
C GLY A 120 -9.83 -2.28 10.96
N THR A 121 -8.99 -1.39 11.50
CA THR A 121 -7.55 -1.61 11.70
C THR A 121 -7.25 -2.81 12.59
N ASP A 122 -7.95 -2.93 13.73
CA ASP A 122 -7.77 -4.06 14.64
C ASP A 122 -8.25 -5.37 14.01
N ARG A 123 -9.44 -5.37 13.39
CA ARG A 123 -9.95 -6.54 12.67
C ARG A 123 -9.02 -7.00 11.54
N ASN A 124 -8.42 -6.07 10.83
CA ASN A 124 -7.42 -6.34 9.81
C ASN A 124 -6.21 -7.05 10.42
N PHE A 125 -5.64 -6.47 11.46
CA PHE A 125 -4.48 -7.06 12.14
C PHE A 125 -4.81 -8.44 12.76
N ASP A 126 -5.96 -8.61 13.36
CA ASP A 126 -6.42 -9.90 13.91
C ASP A 126 -6.47 -11.00 12.83
N SER A 127 -6.78 -10.64 11.58
CA SER A 127 -6.91 -11.61 10.49
C SER A 127 -5.58 -12.11 9.93
N TYR A 128 -4.54 -11.25 9.83
CA TYR A 128 -3.26 -11.60 9.19
C TYR A 128 -2.02 -11.24 10.01
N GLY A 129 -2.18 -10.57 11.16
CA GLY A 129 -1.04 -10.12 11.97
C GLY A 129 -0.11 -11.23 12.44
N HIS A 130 -0.62 -12.48 12.55
CA HIS A 130 0.19 -13.64 12.88
C HIS A 130 1.26 -13.99 11.81
N LYS A 131 1.16 -13.40 10.62
CA LYS A 131 2.13 -13.54 9.50
C LYS A 131 3.14 -12.40 9.45
N VAL A 132 2.92 -11.36 10.25
CA VAL A 132 3.73 -10.13 10.26
C VAL A 132 4.64 -10.12 11.50
N GLY A 133 5.85 -9.63 11.35
CA GLY A 133 6.75 -9.41 12.46
C GLY A 133 6.22 -8.40 13.48
N PRO A 134 6.92 -8.19 14.61
CA PRO A 134 6.49 -7.24 15.63
C PRO A 134 6.25 -5.84 15.07
N LEU A 135 5.15 -5.20 15.47
CA LEU A 135 4.78 -3.83 15.10
C LEU A 135 4.64 -2.97 16.35
N THR A 136 5.00 -1.70 16.23
CA THR A 136 4.53 -0.67 17.16
C THR A 136 3.04 -0.37 16.91
N ASP A 137 2.35 0.21 17.90
CA ASP A 137 0.95 0.61 17.74
C ASP A 137 0.77 1.62 16.59
N ALA A 138 1.72 2.53 16.41
CA ALA A 138 1.69 3.49 15.30
C ALA A 138 1.86 2.82 13.93
N GLN A 139 2.76 1.85 13.81
CA GLN A 139 2.92 1.06 12.59
C GLN A 139 1.64 0.27 12.28
N ARG A 140 1.05 -0.38 13.26
CA ARG A 140 -0.22 -1.09 13.11
C ARG A 140 -1.34 -0.15 12.68
N ALA A 141 -1.47 1.00 13.32
CA ALA A 141 -2.50 1.99 13.01
C ALA A 141 -2.41 2.48 11.55
N LEU A 142 -1.20 2.70 11.02
CA LEU A 142 -0.99 3.16 9.66
C LEU A 142 -1.12 2.04 8.62
N LEU A 143 -0.40 0.94 8.85
CA LEU A 143 -0.22 -0.10 7.83
C LEU A 143 -1.43 -1.04 7.69
N CYS A 144 -2.26 -1.14 8.74
CA CYS A 144 -3.53 -1.86 8.71
C CYS A 144 -4.73 -0.93 8.49
N ASP A 145 -4.51 0.41 8.27
CA ASP A 145 -5.57 1.38 8.03
C ASP A 145 -6.38 1.03 6.78
N PRO A 146 -7.70 0.76 6.89
CA PRO A 146 -8.52 0.47 5.73
C PRO A 146 -8.59 1.68 4.80
N GLN A 147 -8.34 1.46 3.52
CA GLN A 147 -8.38 2.50 2.49
C GLN A 147 -9.68 2.41 1.68
N THR A 148 -10.25 3.55 1.33
CA THR A 148 -11.30 3.68 0.33
C THR A 148 -10.68 4.21 -0.95
N SER A 149 -10.80 3.48 -2.05
CA SER A 149 -10.18 3.83 -3.33
C SER A 149 -8.68 4.16 -3.19
N GLY A 150 -7.94 3.34 -2.47
CA GLY A 150 -6.52 3.54 -2.24
C GLY A 150 -5.69 3.41 -3.52
N GLY A 151 -4.37 3.55 -3.37
CA GLY A 151 -3.42 3.44 -4.48
C GLY A 151 -3.14 2.00 -4.89
N LEU A 152 -2.30 1.86 -5.89
CA LEU A 152 -1.77 0.57 -6.31
C LEU A 152 -0.50 0.24 -5.53
N LEU A 153 -0.46 -0.95 -4.95
CA LEU A 153 0.76 -1.61 -4.49
C LEU A 153 1.40 -2.28 -5.69
N VAL A 154 2.63 -1.92 -6.00
CA VAL A 154 3.35 -2.37 -7.20
C VAL A 154 4.67 -3.00 -6.83
N ALA A 155 4.95 -4.20 -7.32
CA ALA A 155 6.24 -4.87 -7.22
C ALA A 155 6.98 -4.76 -8.56
N VAL A 156 8.14 -4.09 -8.55
CA VAL A 156 8.92 -3.75 -9.75
C VAL A 156 10.29 -4.44 -9.70
N ALA A 157 10.63 -5.17 -10.76
CA ALA A 157 11.94 -5.81 -10.88
C ALA A 157 13.07 -4.75 -10.97
N PRO A 158 14.27 -5.04 -10.40
CA PRO A 158 15.35 -4.06 -10.32
C PRO A 158 15.84 -3.52 -11.68
N ASP A 159 15.76 -4.33 -12.72
CA ASP A 159 16.20 -4.00 -14.08
C ASP A 159 15.26 -3.03 -14.81
N GLY A 160 14.07 -2.74 -14.26
CA GLY A 160 13.10 -1.81 -14.85
C GLY A 160 12.78 -0.59 -13.99
N LEU A 161 13.56 -0.33 -12.94
CA LEU A 161 13.29 0.80 -12.04
C LEU A 161 13.40 2.17 -12.75
N GLU A 162 14.29 2.30 -13.73
CA GLU A 162 14.44 3.51 -14.53
C GLU A 162 13.17 3.77 -15.36
N GLU A 163 12.71 2.78 -16.14
CA GLU A 163 11.49 2.86 -16.94
C GLU A 163 10.24 3.11 -16.07
N PHE A 164 10.16 2.45 -14.91
CA PHE A 164 9.09 2.68 -13.96
C PHE A 164 9.12 4.11 -13.40
N GLY A 165 10.31 4.64 -13.06
CA GLY A 165 10.49 6.02 -12.60
C GLY A 165 10.05 7.04 -13.64
N GLU A 166 10.40 6.83 -14.91
CA GLU A 166 9.94 7.66 -16.02
C GLU A 166 8.41 7.65 -16.16
N ALA A 167 7.80 6.45 -16.10
CA ALA A 167 6.35 6.29 -16.21
C ALA A 167 5.59 6.90 -15.01
N THR A 168 6.24 7.09 -13.87
CA THR A 168 5.64 7.60 -12.62
C THR A 168 6.21 8.94 -12.18
N THR A 169 6.90 9.67 -13.07
CA THR A 169 7.57 10.94 -12.77
C THR A 169 6.65 11.95 -12.06
N ASP A 170 5.39 12.06 -12.49
CA ASP A 170 4.42 12.98 -11.90
C ASP A 170 4.00 12.58 -10.46
N LEU A 171 4.24 11.34 -10.05
CA LEU A 171 3.87 10.83 -8.73
C LEU A 171 5.03 10.88 -7.72
N ASN A 172 6.27 11.07 -8.17
CA ASN A 172 7.48 11.11 -7.35
C ASN A 172 7.53 9.96 -6.33
N LEU A 173 7.40 8.72 -6.82
CA LEU A 173 7.32 7.53 -5.98
C LEU A 173 8.71 7.14 -5.44
N GLU A 174 8.76 6.78 -4.17
CA GLU A 174 9.93 6.16 -3.54
C GLU A 174 9.64 4.72 -3.16
N SER A 175 10.64 3.86 -3.30
CA SER A 175 10.55 2.49 -2.81
C SER A 175 10.49 2.48 -1.27
N PHE A 176 9.51 1.77 -0.74
CA PHE A 176 9.36 1.61 0.71
C PHE A 176 9.73 0.21 1.22
N GLY A 177 10.12 -0.71 0.32
CA GLY A 177 10.46 -2.07 0.70
C GLY A 177 10.83 -2.95 -0.48
N GLN A 178 11.05 -4.22 -0.20
CA GLN A 178 11.50 -5.20 -1.19
C GLN A 178 10.87 -6.56 -0.94
N ILE A 179 10.58 -7.28 -2.03
CA ILE A 179 10.24 -8.71 -2.00
C ILE A 179 11.52 -9.52 -1.78
N THR A 180 11.45 -10.48 -0.88
CA THR A 180 12.56 -11.35 -0.50
C THR A 180 12.19 -12.82 -0.71
N GLU A 181 13.19 -13.70 -0.64
CA GLU A 181 12.91 -15.13 -0.55
C GLU A 181 12.02 -15.46 0.65
N ALA A 182 11.28 -16.55 0.56
CA ALA A 182 10.34 -16.98 1.59
C ALA A 182 11.02 -17.16 2.96
N THR A 183 10.54 -16.43 3.95
CA THR A 183 11.02 -16.48 5.34
C THR A 183 9.87 -16.42 6.33
N GLN A 184 10.18 -16.53 7.63
CA GLN A 184 9.25 -16.25 8.72
C GLN A 184 9.85 -15.14 9.60
N PRO A 185 9.09 -14.12 9.94
CA PRO A 185 7.69 -13.88 9.51
C PRO A 185 7.59 -13.57 7.99
N LEU A 186 6.38 -13.70 7.43
CA LEU A 186 6.14 -13.44 6.01
C LEU A 186 6.45 -11.98 5.64
N ILE A 187 6.11 -11.04 6.52
CA ILE A 187 6.43 -9.61 6.36
C ILE A 187 7.23 -9.13 7.56
N THR A 188 8.40 -8.53 7.30
CA THR A 188 9.21 -7.82 8.29
C THR A 188 9.03 -6.32 8.11
N VAL A 189 8.78 -5.59 9.21
CA VAL A 189 8.61 -4.13 9.22
C VAL A 189 9.71 -3.49 10.07
N ASN A 190 10.47 -2.59 9.44
CA ASN A 190 11.51 -1.78 10.06
C ASN A 190 11.04 -0.33 10.31
#